data_0bb46b62a94b4603b24719db9bdeee5f
#
_entry.id   0bb46b62a94b4603b24719db9bdeee5f
#
_cell.length_a   1.000
_cell.length_b   1.000
_cell.length_c   1.000
_cell.angle_alpha   90.00
_cell.angle_beta   90.00
_cell.angle_gamma   90.00
#
_symmetry.space_group_name_H-M   'P 1'
#
loop_
_entity.id
_entity.type
_entity.pdbx_description
1 polymer ?
#
loop_
_entity_poly.entity_id
_entity_poly.type
_entity_poly.pdbx_seq_one_letter_code
_entity_poly.pdbx_strand_id
1 'polypeptide(L)'
;MTEPTTDHTASDRVPLSVLDLALVADGSTGAAAIQRAVALAVDLDALGYRRVWYAEHHLAPGVASAAPAVLAAAVAARTSRIRVGSGAVLLSTTSPLIAAEQFGTIAALHPGRVDLGLGRAFTVPPSSGPAGDAPGGGPTAPGEPRAVAGAEAAPAGPRLVDGLYVPPPPPNGFNDPALRERILAQQAVIGAQREPAGFREEVELVLDVQRGTYRDRSGGAYTSPPVEGAQFDLWLLASSGGESARVAGGLGLPLAANFHVSPATVLDTVAAYREAFRPGVLAEPYVIVSADVLVAQTLERARVLAEPFADWVLSIRRGERGAIAYPSPSAATAWTDRPDAERALVADRVDTRIVGDPATAVERLETLVRVTGADELLVTTATHDPAETRRSFELLAHAWGTDRAPTSPGRVASAV
;
A
#
# COMPACT_ATOMS: atom_id res chain seq x y z
N MET A 1 29.91 -20.84 -23.70
CA MET A 1 28.91 -21.61 -22.91
C MET A 1 27.87 -20.60 -22.48
N THR A 2 26.78 -20.54 -23.22
CA THR A 2 25.61 -19.73 -22.93
C THR A 2 24.82 -20.47 -21.83
N GLU A 3 24.65 -19.85 -20.65
CA GLU A 3 23.75 -20.34 -19.63
C GLU A 3 22.32 -20.40 -20.20
N PRO A 4 21.55 -21.46 -19.89
CA PRO A 4 20.18 -21.55 -20.33
C PRO A 4 19.36 -20.49 -19.59
N THR A 5 18.78 -19.53 -20.30
CA THR A 5 17.66 -18.72 -19.84
C THR A 5 16.53 -19.70 -19.47
N THR A 6 16.26 -19.87 -18.19
CA THR A 6 15.06 -20.58 -17.73
C THR A 6 13.84 -19.75 -18.13
N ASP A 7 13.22 -20.18 -19.20
CA ASP A 7 11.91 -19.68 -19.64
C ASP A 7 10.88 -20.17 -18.58
N HIS A 8 10.59 -19.33 -17.58
CA HIS A 8 9.55 -19.61 -16.62
C HIS A 8 8.21 -19.67 -17.37
N THR A 9 7.62 -20.84 -17.41
CA THR A 9 6.29 -21.01 -18.02
C THR A 9 5.28 -20.14 -17.25
N ALA A 10 4.27 -19.61 -17.93
CA ALA A 10 3.23 -18.76 -17.33
C ALA A 10 2.54 -19.37 -16.07
N SER A 11 2.73 -20.67 -15.84
CA SER A 11 2.22 -21.42 -14.69
C SER A 11 2.99 -21.18 -13.39
N ASP A 12 4.21 -20.63 -13.43
CA ASP A 12 5.11 -20.54 -12.26
C ASP A 12 5.19 -19.13 -11.67
N ARG A 13 4.48 -18.16 -12.26
CA ARG A 13 4.49 -16.77 -11.80
C ARG A 13 3.61 -16.57 -10.58
N VAL A 14 4.04 -15.67 -9.68
CA VAL A 14 3.24 -15.29 -8.52
C VAL A 14 1.95 -14.59 -8.93
N PRO A 15 0.86 -14.66 -8.13
CA PRO A 15 -0.38 -13.97 -8.44
C PRO A 15 -0.21 -12.45 -8.56
N LEU A 16 -1.04 -11.84 -9.42
CA LEU A 16 -1.19 -10.38 -9.50
C LEU A 16 -2.45 -9.93 -8.77
N SER A 17 -2.31 -8.86 -8.02
CA SER A 17 -3.36 -8.15 -7.31
C SER A 17 -3.30 -6.66 -7.63
N VAL A 18 -4.38 -5.93 -7.35
CA VAL A 18 -4.48 -4.50 -7.68
C VAL A 18 -4.74 -3.65 -6.44
N LEU A 19 -4.02 -2.53 -6.32
CA LEU A 19 -4.31 -1.45 -5.40
C LEU A 19 -4.93 -0.30 -6.19
N ASP A 20 -6.19 0.03 -5.89
CA ASP A 20 -6.90 1.12 -6.54
C ASP A 20 -7.09 2.30 -5.58
N LEU A 21 -6.75 3.48 -6.05
CA LEU A 21 -6.88 4.74 -5.33
C LEU A 21 -8.16 5.49 -5.72
N ALA A 22 -8.92 5.02 -6.69
CA ALA A 22 -10.02 5.74 -7.33
C ALA A 22 -9.55 7.15 -7.77
N LEU A 23 -8.50 7.19 -8.61
CA LEU A 23 -7.88 8.45 -9.06
C LEU A 23 -8.90 9.35 -9.76
N VAL A 24 -8.92 10.62 -9.37
CA VAL A 24 -9.71 11.66 -10.02
C VAL A 24 -8.84 12.29 -11.11
N ALA A 25 -9.17 12.05 -12.37
CA ALA A 25 -8.52 12.71 -13.49
C ALA A 25 -8.92 14.19 -13.58
N ASP A 26 -8.02 15.04 -14.04
CA ASP A 26 -8.34 16.45 -14.30
C ASP A 26 -9.54 16.55 -15.27
N GLY A 27 -10.45 17.48 -14.98
CA GLY A 27 -11.72 17.58 -15.71
C GLY A 27 -12.78 16.55 -15.33
N SER A 28 -12.51 15.63 -14.37
CA SER A 28 -13.45 14.62 -13.88
C SER A 28 -13.93 14.94 -12.46
N THR A 29 -14.76 14.06 -11.89
CA THR A 29 -15.32 14.19 -10.54
C THR A 29 -14.99 13.00 -9.68
N GLY A 30 -14.99 13.19 -8.35
CA GLY A 30 -14.84 12.08 -7.39
C GLY A 30 -15.92 11.01 -7.55
N ALA A 31 -17.17 11.40 -7.84
CA ALA A 31 -18.25 10.45 -8.10
C ALA A 31 -17.97 9.57 -9.33
N ALA A 32 -17.49 10.17 -10.41
CA ALA A 32 -17.09 9.42 -11.61
C ALA A 32 -15.89 8.50 -11.34
N ALA A 33 -14.92 8.93 -10.54
CA ALA A 33 -13.78 8.11 -10.14
C ALA A 33 -14.21 6.88 -9.33
N ILE A 34 -15.12 7.04 -8.37
CA ILE A 34 -15.70 5.93 -7.59
C ILE A 34 -16.42 4.93 -8.49
N GLN A 35 -17.27 5.41 -9.40
CA GLN A 35 -17.99 4.55 -10.34
C GLN A 35 -17.04 3.76 -11.23
N ARG A 36 -15.96 4.40 -11.72
CA ARG A 36 -14.93 3.74 -12.54
C ARG A 36 -14.15 2.69 -11.75
N ALA A 37 -13.78 2.98 -10.49
CA ALA A 37 -13.09 2.02 -9.63
C ALA A 37 -13.91 0.72 -9.44
N VAL A 38 -15.23 0.85 -9.22
CA VAL A 38 -16.12 -0.31 -9.13
C VAL A 38 -16.26 -1.05 -10.46
N ALA A 39 -16.34 -0.33 -11.59
CA ALA A 39 -16.40 -0.96 -12.92
C ALA A 39 -15.09 -1.68 -13.26
N LEU A 40 -13.95 -1.06 -12.99
CA LEU A 40 -12.63 -1.65 -13.19
C LEU A 40 -12.48 -2.96 -12.42
N ALA A 41 -12.96 -3.04 -11.18
CA ALA A 41 -12.88 -4.26 -10.38
C ALA A 41 -13.64 -5.45 -10.99
N VAL A 42 -14.73 -5.20 -11.72
CA VAL A 42 -15.44 -6.24 -12.49
C VAL A 42 -14.58 -6.74 -13.65
N ASP A 43 -13.89 -5.84 -14.35
CA ASP A 43 -12.94 -6.22 -15.40
C ASP A 43 -11.76 -7.02 -14.82
N LEU A 44 -11.22 -6.61 -13.67
CA LEU A 44 -10.14 -7.31 -12.97
C LEU A 44 -10.53 -8.73 -12.53
N ASP A 45 -11.78 -8.93 -12.07
CA ASP A 45 -12.32 -10.27 -11.77
C ASP A 45 -12.33 -11.14 -13.03
N ALA A 46 -12.75 -10.60 -14.17
CA ALA A 46 -12.75 -11.31 -15.44
C ALA A 46 -11.34 -11.63 -15.95
N LEU A 47 -10.38 -10.75 -15.73
CA LEU A 47 -8.97 -10.88 -16.10
C LEU A 47 -8.15 -11.81 -15.20
N GLY A 48 -8.73 -12.34 -14.10
CA GLY A 48 -8.08 -13.30 -13.24
C GLY A 48 -7.13 -12.69 -12.20
N TYR A 49 -7.21 -11.39 -11.91
CA TYR A 49 -6.52 -10.80 -10.78
C TYR A 49 -7.01 -11.42 -9.47
N ARG A 50 -6.08 -11.67 -8.54
CA ARG A 50 -6.38 -12.38 -7.30
C ARG A 50 -7.20 -11.54 -6.33
N ARG A 51 -6.84 -10.24 -6.18
CA ARG A 51 -7.52 -9.31 -5.29
C ARG A 51 -7.53 -7.88 -5.80
N VAL A 52 -8.47 -7.09 -5.32
CA VAL A 52 -8.45 -5.64 -5.43
C VAL A 52 -8.59 -5.03 -4.04
N TRP A 53 -7.64 -4.18 -3.69
CA TRP A 53 -7.64 -3.42 -2.46
C TRP A 53 -7.85 -1.94 -2.74
N TYR A 54 -8.57 -1.28 -1.86
CA TYR A 54 -8.79 0.17 -1.91
C TYR A 54 -7.96 0.85 -0.83
N ALA A 55 -7.22 1.90 -1.22
CA ALA A 55 -6.49 2.74 -0.29
C ALA A 55 -7.46 3.62 0.52
N GLU A 56 -7.02 4.15 1.66
CA GLU A 56 -7.76 5.16 2.42
C GLU A 56 -7.01 6.49 2.36
N HIS A 57 -7.61 7.47 1.66
CA HIS A 57 -7.09 8.82 1.56
C HIS A 57 -8.21 9.82 1.82
N HIS A 58 -7.93 10.79 2.69
CA HIS A 58 -8.87 11.83 3.06
C HIS A 58 -8.40 13.20 2.59
N LEU A 59 -9.33 14.08 2.21
CA LEU A 59 -9.07 15.47 1.84
C LEU A 59 -7.99 15.63 0.75
N ALA A 60 -7.89 14.65 -0.15
CA ALA A 60 -6.97 14.64 -1.30
C ALA A 60 -7.77 14.87 -2.59
N PRO A 61 -7.64 16.00 -3.28
CA PRO A 61 -8.47 16.32 -4.46
C PRO A 61 -8.38 15.31 -5.61
N GLY A 62 -7.23 14.67 -5.76
CA GLY A 62 -6.94 13.69 -6.82
C GLY A 62 -7.26 12.23 -6.48
N VAL A 63 -7.80 11.95 -5.29
CA VAL A 63 -8.07 10.59 -4.84
C VAL A 63 -9.45 10.51 -4.20
N ALA A 64 -10.31 9.63 -4.71
CA ALA A 64 -11.68 9.48 -4.22
C ALA A 64 -11.87 8.26 -3.30
N SER A 65 -10.85 7.43 -3.11
CA SER A 65 -10.89 6.28 -2.20
C SER A 65 -10.70 6.74 -0.75
N ALA A 66 -11.81 7.09 -0.08
CA ALA A 66 -11.81 7.52 1.32
C ALA A 66 -12.49 6.52 2.26
N ALA A 67 -13.18 5.50 1.71
CA ALA A 67 -13.96 4.53 2.48
C ALA A 67 -13.77 3.12 1.89
N PRO A 68 -12.62 2.48 2.15
CA PRO A 68 -12.28 1.20 1.54
C PRO A 68 -13.31 0.10 1.82
N ALA A 69 -13.90 0.04 3.02
CA ALA A 69 -14.95 -0.94 3.33
C ALA A 69 -16.21 -0.79 2.45
N VAL A 70 -16.61 0.46 2.16
CA VAL A 70 -17.78 0.72 1.31
C VAL A 70 -17.50 0.30 -0.14
N LEU A 71 -16.30 0.62 -0.66
CA LEU A 71 -15.88 0.19 -2.00
C LEU A 71 -15.75 -1.32 -2.10
N ALA A 72 -15.12 -1.95 -1.11
CA ALA A 72 -14.99 -3.41 -1.04
C ALA A 72 -16.36 -4.11 -1.04
N ALA A 73 -17.34 -3.62 -0.26
CA ALA A 73 -18.69 -4.16 -0.25
C ALA A 73 -19.40 -4.01 -1.62
N ALA A 74 -19.28 -2.82 -2.23
CA ALA A 74 -19.90 -2.55 -3.55
C ALA A 74 -19.32 -3.44 -4.65
N VAL A 75 -18.04 -3.74 -4.61
CA VAL A 75 -17.35 -4.62 -5.57
C VAL A 75 -17.63 -6.08 -5.28
N ALA A 76 -17.61 -6.52 -4.02
CA ALA A 76 -17.92 -7.88 -3.64
C ALA A 76 -19.30 -8.33 -4.15
N ALA A 77 -20.28 -7.43 -4.12
CA ALA A 77 -21.63 -7.67 -4.61
C ALA A 77 -21.73 -7.76 -6.16
N ARG A 78 -20.70 -7.34 -6.89
CA ARG A 78 -20.69 -7.32 -8.37
C ARG A 78 -19.68 -8.28 -8.99
N THR A 79 -18.92 -8.97 -8.19
CA THR A 79 -17.85 -9.87 -8.59
C THR A 79 -18.04 -11.24 -7.95
N SER A 80 -17.39 -12.27 -8.44
CA SER A 80 -17.62 -13.64 -7.97
C SER A 80 -16.36 -14.33 -7.45
N ARG A 81 -15.16 -13.93 -7.90
CA ARG A 81 -13.89 -14.61 -7.63
C ARG A 81 -12.89 -13.73 -6.94
N ILE A 82 -12.69 -12.50 -7.44
CA ILE A 82 -11.70 -11.57 -6.92
C ILE A 82 -11.94 -11.30 -5.43
N ARG A 83 -10.87 -11.34 -4.65
CA ARG A 83 -10.90 -10.93 -3.24
C ARG A 83 -10.94 -9.41 -3.16
N VAL A 84 -11.64 -8.88 -2.18
CA VAL A 84 -11.82 -7.44 -1.98
C VAL A 84 -11.27 -7.04 -0.62
N GLY A 85 -10.68 -5.85 -0.52
CA GLY A 85 -10.11 -5.46 0.75
C GLY A 85 -9.65 -4.00 0.81
N SER A 86 -8.85 -3.72 1.83
CA SER A 86 -8.22 -2.42 2.05
C SER A 86 -6.70 -2.50 1.97
N GLY A 87 -6.11 -1.49 1.39
CA GLY A 87 -4.67 -1.34 1.30
C GLY A 87 -4.18 0.08 1.62
N ALA A 88 -4.43 0.55 2.85
CA ALA A 88 -4.95 -0.01 4.10
C ALA A 88 -6.08 0.83 4.69
N VAL A 89 -6.77 0.28 5.72
CA VAL A 89 -7.49 1.10 6.70
C VAL A 89 -6.44 1.71 7.64
N LEU A 90 -6.57 3.02 7.89
CA LEU A 90 -5.64 3.76 8.72
C LEU A 90 -6.11 3.78 10.18
N LEU A 91 -5.38 3.14 11.09
CA LEU A 91 -5.76 3.07 12.51
C LEU A 91 -5.71 4.42 13.24
N SER A 92 -5.19 5.47 12.61
CA SER A 92 -5.31 6.85 13.13
C SER A 92 -6.67 7.49 12.86
N THR A 93 -7.42 6.99 11.88
CA THR A 93 -8.72 7.56 11.47
C THR A 93 -9.90 6.80 12.04
N THR A 94 -9.70 5.53 12.41
CA THR A 94 -10.75 4.67 12.96
C THR A 94 -10.22 3.72 14.03
N SER A 95 -11.10 3.11 14.81
CA SER A 95 -10.69 2.08 15.77
C SER A 95 -10.52 0.73 15.06
N PRO A 96 -9.59 -0.14 15.53
CA PRO A 96 -9.42 -1.47 14.98
C PRO A 96 -10.68 -2.31 15.03
N LEU A 97 -11.49 -2.16 16.08
CA LEU A 97 -12.78 -2.86 16.22
C LEU A 97 -13.77 -2.43 15.13
N ILE A 98 -13.95 -1.12 14.91
CA ILE A 98 -14.86 -0.62 13.86
C ILE A 98 -14.41 -1.12 12.47
N ALA A 99 -13.12 -1.10 12.18
CA ALA A 99 -12.60 -1.66 10.94
C ALA A 99 -12.92 -3.16 10.83
N ALA A 100 -12.68 -3.93 11.88
CA ALA A 100 -12.98 -5.36 11.92
C ALA A 100 -14.49 -5.64 11.73
N GLU A 101 -15.36 -4.85 12.34
CA GLU A 101 -16.84 -4.98 12.21
C GLU A 101 -17.31 -4.69 10.78
N GLN A 102 -16.73 -3.67 10.12
CA GLN A 102 -17.03 -3.37 8.72
C GLN A 102 -16.64 -4.54 7.80
N PHE A 103 -15.40 -5.03 7.93
CA PHE A 103 -14.89 -6.11 7.08
C PHE A 103 -15.48 -7.48 7.46
N GLY A 104 -15.81 -7.72 8.73
CA GLY A 104 -16.55 -8.88 9.20
C GLY A 104 -17.96 -8.94 8.60
N THR A 105 -18.65 -7.78 8.54
CA THR A 105 -19.96 -7.66 7.87
C THR A 105 -19.86 -8.01 6.39
N ILE A 106 -18.83 -7.52 5.69
CA ILE A 106 -18.60 -7.89 4.27
C ILE A 106 -18.31 -9.39 4.14
N ALA A 107 -17.50 -9.95 5.05
CA ALA A 107 -17.16 -11.37 5.05
C ALA A 107 -18.37 -12.28 5.31
N ALA A 108 -19.33 -11.85 6.13
CA ALA A 108 -20.58 -12.56 6.33
C ALA A 108 -21.44 -12.63 5.06
N LEU A 109 -21.42 -11.57 4.25
CA LEU A 109 -22.13 -11.50 2.97
C LEU A 109 -21.37 -12.21 1.82
N HIS A 110 -20.03 -12.20 1.87
CA HIS A 110 -19.13 -12.69 0.83
C HIS A 110 -17.99 -13.55 1.43
N PRO A 111 -18.30 -14.72 1.98
CA PRO A 111 -17.34 -15.54 2.72
C PRO A 111 -16.14 -15.96 1.87
N GLY A 112 -14.95 -15.93 2.50
CA GLY A 112 -13.70 -16.37 1.89
C GLY A 112 -13.07 -15.39 0.90
N ARG A 113 -13.64 -14.19 0.69
CA ARG A 113 -13.22 -13.23 -0.32
C ARG A 113 -12.78 -11.86 0.26
N VAL A 114 -12.57 -11.76 1.55
CA VAL A 114 -12.35 -10.46 2.20
C VAL A 114 -10.98 -10.39 2.84
N ASP A 115 -10.33 -9.23 2.66
CA ASP A 115 -9.04 -8.90 3.24
C ASP A 115 -9.15 -7.58 4.01
N LEU A 116 -8.81 -7.60 5.29
CA LEU A 116 -8.66 -6.39 6.11
C LEU A 116 -7.17 -6.03 6.17
N GLY A 117 -6.74 -5.07 5.39
CA GLY A 117 -5.40 -4.51 5.47
C GLY A 117 -5.36 -3.33 6.44
N LEU A 118 -4.50 -3.41 7.44
CA LEU A 118 -4.29 -2.36 8.44
C LEU A 118 -2.95 -1.67 8.22
N GLY A 119 -2.96 -0.33 8.30
CA GLY A 119 -1.79 0.51 8.22
C GLY A 119 -1.72 1.50 9.37
N ARG A 120 -0.48 1.87 9.72
CA ARG A 120 -0.26 3.04 10.57
C ARG A 120 -0.31 4.27 9.70
N ALA A 121 -1.11 5.26 10.07
CA ALA A 121 -0.99 6.57 9.45
C ALA A 121 0.32 7.25 9.84
N PHE A 122 0.71 8.24 9.06
CA PHE A 122 1.77 9.14 9.46
C PHE A 122 1.31 9.91 10.71
N THR A 123 1.85 9.53 11.87
CA THR A 123 1.73 10.35 13.07
C THR A 123 2.88 11.35 13.05
N VAL A 124 2.54 12.62 13.01
CA VAL A 124 3.53 13.68 13.30
C VAL A 124 3.79 13.58 14.80
N PRO A 125 5.02 13.31 15.26
CA PRO A 125 5.33 13.37 16.69
C PRO A 125 4.88 14.73 17.24
N PRO A 126 4.28 14.80 18.43
CA PRO A 126 3.99 16.09 19.05
C PRO A 126 5.29 16.88 19.06
N SER A 127 5.26 18.10 18.49
CA SER A 127 6.36 19.04 18.66
C SER A 127 6.56 19.17 20.16
N SER A 128 7.79 18.96 20.67
CA SER A 128 8.15 19.37 22.00
C SER A 128 7.82 20.86 22.07
N GLY A 129 6.66 21.18 22.66
CA GLY A 129 6.27 22.58 22.94
C GLY A 129 7.37 23.25 23.74
N PRO A 130 7.47 24.59 23.75
CA PRO A 130 8.41 25.28 24.58
C PRO A 130 8.22 24.75 26.02
N ALA A 131 9.30 24.26 26.61
CA ALA A 131 9.31 23.73 27.96
C ALA A 131 8.67 24.75 28.90
N GLY A 132 7.42 24.47 29.30
CA GLY A 132 6.77 25.23 30.35
C GLY A 132 7.58 25.03 31.62
N ASP A 133 7.97 26.14 32.27
CA ASP A 133 8.69 26.18 33.53
C ASP A 133 8.02 25.30 34.59
N ALA A 134 8.55 24.09 34.79
CA ALA A 134 8.30 23.32 35.99
C ALA A 134 9.39 23.66 37.00
N PRO A 135 9.06 24.09 38.21
CA PRO A 135 10.06 24.46 39.21
C PRO A 135 10.74 23.20 39.77
N GLY A 136 12.04 23.06 39.53
CA GLY A 136 12.91 22.18 40.33
C GLY A 136 13.51 20.98 39.58
N GLY A 137 14.53 21.22 38.78
CA GLY A 137 15.41 20.17 38.25
C GLY A 137 16.53 20.80 37.44
N GLY A 138 17.79 20.59 37.86
CA GLY A 138 18.99 21.17 37.26
C GLY A 138 19.18 20.84 35.76
N PRO A 139 20.12 21.56 35.08
CA PRO A 139 20.26 21.51 33.63
C PRO A 139 20.84 20.17 33.18
N THR A 140 20.00 19.35 32.53
CA THR A 140 20.47 18.27 31.69
C THR A 140 20.61 18.80 30.27
N ALA A 141 21.77 18.53 29.68
CA ALA A 141 22.14 18.92 28.32
C ALA A 141 21.05 18.54 27.29
N PRO A 142 20.92 19.28 26.16
CA PRO A 142 19.93 18.97 25.12
C PRO A 142 20.20 17.58 24.57
N GLY A 143 19.27 16.66 24.85
CA GLY A 143 19.31 15.30 24.31
C GLY A 143 19.14 15.33 22.81
N GLU A 144 20.12 14.80 22.10
CA GLU A 144 20.02 14.41 20.71
C GLU A 144 18.76 13.55 20.49
N PRO A 145 18.09 13.62 19.30
CA PRO A 145 16.96 12.76 19.01
C PRO A 145 17.41 11.30 19.15
N ARG A 146 16.81 10.59 20.08
CA ARG A 146 17.11 9.20 20.37
C ARG A 146 16.81 8.38 19.12
N ALA A 147 17.82 8.13 18.31
CA ALA A 147 17.78 7.17 17.23
C ALA A 147 17.33 5.83 17.83
N VAL A 148 16.32 5.22 17.24
CA VAL A 148 15.92 3.85 17.58
C VAL A 148 17.13 2.99 17.25
N ALA A 149 17.81 2.49 18.29
CA ALA A 149 18.97 1.66 18.12
C ALA A 149 18.59 0.41 17.32
N GLY A 150 19.21 0.24 16.14
CA GLY A 150 19.07 -0.96 15.33
C GLY A 150 18.67 -0.79 13.87
N ALA A 151 18.33 0.41 13.38
CA ALA A 151 18.23 0.63 11.94
C ALA A 151 19.58 1.13 11.44
N GLU A 152 20.33 0.31 10.73
CA GLU A 152 21.43 0.80 9.90
C GLU A 152 20.88 1.93 9.02
N ALA A 153 21.57 3.08 8.99
CA ALA A 153 21.16 4.18 8.15
C ALA A 153 21.09 3.69 6.71
N ALA A 154 19.94 3.90 6.03
CA ALA A 154 19.78 3.54 4.64
C ALA A 154 20.98 4.08 3.84
N PRO A 155 21.55 3.29 2.90
CA PRO A 155 22.71 3.71 2.14
C PRO A 155 22.49 5.06 1.46
N ALA A 156 23.49 5.95 1.54
CA ALA A 156 23.38 7.33 1.08
C ALA A 156 23.24 7.51 -0.45
N GLY A 157 23.25 6.44 -1.25
CA GLY A 157 23.19 6.49 -2.71
C GLY A 157 22.32 5.41 -3.34
N PRO A 158 22.02 5.51 -4.65
CA PRO A 158 21.28 4.51 -5.39
C PRO A 158 22.04 3.19 -5.43
N ARG A 159 21.31 2.07 -5.38
CA ARG A 159 21.86 0.71 -5.46
C ARG A 159 21.20 -0.08 -6.59
N LEU A 160 21.96 -0.95 -7.21
CA LEU A 160 21.44 -2.00 -8.07
C LEU A 160 21.65 -3.34 -7.36
N VAL A 161 20.56 -3.98 -6.93
CA VAL A 161 20.60 -5.26 -6.23
C VAL A 161 20.04 -6.33 -7.15
N ASP A 162 20.88 -7.19 -7.66
CA ASP A 162 20.51 -8.26 -8.60
C ASP A 162 19.59 -7.79 -9.74
N GLY A 163 19.86 -6.60 -10.29
CA GLY A 163 19.10 -5.98 -11.37
C GLY A 163 17.92 -5.11 -10.89
N LEU A 164 17.55 -5.12 -9.62
CA LEU A 164 16.55 -4.22 -9.07
C LEU A 164 17.19 -2.88 -8.68
N TYR A 165 16.68 -1.79 -9.26
CA TYR A 165 17.07 -0.45 -8.85
C TYR A 165 16.38 -0.07 -7.53
N VAL A 166 17.19 0.22 -6.50
CA VAL A 166 16.77 0.72 -5.19
C VAL A 166 17.29 2.14 -5.03
N PRO A 167 16.41 3.15 -5.11
CA PRO A 167 16.80 4.55 -5.03
C PRO A 167 17.23 4.94 -3.60
N PRO A 168 17.93 6.07 -3.42
CA PRO A 168 18.06 6.68 -2.12
C PRO A 168 16.70 7.20 -1.62
N PRO A 169 16.52 7.41 -0.31
CA PRO A 169 15.37 8.12 0.21
C PRO A 169 15.27 9.52 -0.43
N PRO A 170 14.03 10.03 -0.66
CA PRO A 170 13.86 11.36 -1.22
C PRO A 170 14.43 12.43 -0.26
N PRO A 171 14.95 13.56 -0.81
CA PRO A 171 15.42 14.67 0.02
C PRO A 171 14.28 15.18 0.92
N ASN A 172 14.61 15.50 2.16
CA ASN A 172 13.68 15.96 3.21
C ASN A 172 12.58 14.95 3.64
N GLY A 173 12.33 13.89 2.91
CA GLY A 173 11.31 12.89 3.24
C GLY A 173 9.96 13.53 3.57
N PHE A 174 9.38 13.17 4.72
CA PHE A 174 8.15 13.76 5.26
C PHE A 174 8.40 14.92 6.25
N ASN A 175 9.60 15.49 6.25
CA ASN A 175 9.97 16.57 7.17
C ASN A 175 9.65 17.97 6.63
N ASP A 176 9.06 18.08 5.45
CA ASP A 176 8.62 19.36 4.90
C ASP A 176 7.58 20.00 5.84
N PRO A 177 7.79 21.28 6.27
CA PRO A 177 6.90 21.96 7.21
C PRO A 177 5.47 22.10 6.68
N ALA A 178 5.29 22.40 5.39
CA ALA A 178 3.96 22.55 4.79
C ALA A 178 3.20 21.21 4.74
N LEU A 179 3.91 20.12 4.44
CA LEU A 179 3.34 18.78 4.48
C LEU A 179 2.92 18.39 5.91
N ARG A 180 3.74 18.72 6.91
CA ARG A 180 3.41 18.45 8.32
C ARG A 180 2.19 19.24 8.79
N GLU A 181 2.14 20.54 8.48
CA GLU A 181 0.99 21.40 8.80
C GLU A 181 -0.29 20.86 8.17
N ARG A 182 -0.23 20.44 6.91
CA ARG A 182 -1.35 19.83 6.23
C ARG A 182 -1.80 18.53 6.91
N ILE A 183 -0.89 17.63 7.27
CA ILE A 183 -1.23 16.37 7.95
C ILE A 183 -1.94 16.68 9.28
N LEU A 184 -1.45 17.64 10.06
CA LEU A 184 -2.09 18.05 11.32
C LEU A 184 -3.49 18.63 11.09
N ALA A 185 -3.65 19.48 10.07
CA ALA A 185 -4.96 20.03 9.71
C ALA A 185 -5.94 18.92 9.27
N GLN A 186 -5.49 17.97 8.47
CA GLN A 186 -6.30 16.83 8.09
C GLN A 186 -6.72 15.97 9.29
N GLN A 187 -5.80 15.68 10.20
CA GLN A 187 -6.09 14.92 11.42
C GLN A 187 -7.13 15.64 12.29
N ALA A 188 -7.06 16.96 12.40
CA ALA A 188 -8.05 17.74 13.13
C ALA A 188 -9.46 17.68 12.50
N VAL A 189 -9.56 17.73 11.16
CA VAL A 189 -10.84 17.62 10.45
C VAL A 189 -11.42 16.21 10.53
N ILE A 190 -10.59 15.18 10.44
CA ILE A 190 -11.01 13.78 10.54
C ILE A 190 -11.45 13.41 11.96
N GLY A 191 -11.07 14.21 12.96
CA GLY A 191 -11.40 13.95 14.36
C GLY A 191 -10.56 12.83 14.97
N ALA A 192 -9.36 12.60 14.44
CA ALA A 192 -8.38 11.62 14.92
C ALA A 192 -7.83 12.02 16.31
N GLN A 193 -8.68 11.97 17.34
CA GLN A 193 -8.30 12.33 18.72
C GLN A 193 -8.07 11.12 19.63
N ARG A 194 -8.09 9.91 19.06
CA ARG A 194 -7.82 8.73 19.85
C ARG A 194 -6.30 8.64 20.14
N GLU A 195 -5.94 8.57 21.41
CA GLU A 195 -4.58 8.12 21.75
C GLU A 195 -4.47 6.64 21.33
N PRO A 196 -3.60 6.32 20.35
CA PRO A 196 -3.47 4.95 19.92
C PRO A 196 -2.90 4.11 21.06
N ALA A 197 -3.48 2.96 21.29
CA ALA A 197 -2.78 1.86 21.96
C ALA A 197 -1.53 1.51 21.14
N GLY A 198 -0.62 0.71 21.66
CA GLY A 198 0.50 0.22 20.85
C GLY A 198 -0.03 -0.51 19.60
N PHE A 199 0.61 -0.33 18.46
CA PHE A 199 0.13 -0.90 17.19
C PHE A 199 -0.08 -2.42 17.28
N ARG A 200 0.81 -3.10 18.00
CA ARG A 200 0.67 -4.54 18.27
C ARG A 200 -0.63 -4.85 19.04
N GLU A 201 -0.92 -4.11 20.09
CA GLU A 201 -2.13 -4.30 20.92
C GLU A 201 -3.41 -4.07 20.09
N GLU A 202 -3.39 -3.13 19.16
CA GLU A 202 -4.50 -2.86 18.25
C GLU A 202 -4.75 -4.01 17.28
N VAL A 203 -3.71 -4.63 16.77
CA VAL A 203 -3.80 -5.80 15.89
C VAL A 203 -4.25 -7.03 16.68
N GLU A 204 -3.70 -7.26 17.88
CA GLU A 204 -4.08 -8.36 18.76
C GLU A 204 -5.57 -8.27 19.16
N LEU A 205 -6.08 -7.05 19.40
CA LEU A 205 -7.52 -6.84 19.67
C LEU A 205 -8.39 -7.39 18.52
N VAL A 206 -8.03 -7.11 17.25
CA VAL A 206 -8.79 -7.63 16.09
C VAL A 206 -8.76 -9.15 16.07
N LEU A 207 -7.58 -9.75 16.28
CA LEU A 207 -7.41 -11.21 16.31
C LEU A 207 -8.19 -11.86 17.44
N ASP A 208 -8.17 -11.26 18.63
CA ASP A 208 -8.85 -11.81 19.80
C ASP A 208 -10.37 -11.71 19.69
N VAL A 209 -10.90 -10.61 19.14
CA VAL A 209 -12.33 -10.49 18.84
C VAL A 209 -12.74 -11.49 17.76
N GLN A 210 -11.92 -11.66 16.71
CA GLN A 210 -12.19 -12.63 15.65
C GLN A 210 -12.22 -14.08 16.17
N ARG A 211 -11.37 -14.40 17.16
CA ARG A 211 -11.35 -15.71 17.83
C ARG A 211 -12.40 -15.89 18.92
N GLY A 212 -13.12 -14.83 19.32
CA GLY A 212 -14.03 -14.85 20.46
C GLY A 212 -13.32 -14.94 21.83
N THR A 213 -12.06 -14.55 21.90
CA THR A 213 -11.22 -14.64 23.10
C THR A 213 -10.96 -13.31 23.79
N TYR A 214 -11.45 -12.20 23.23
CA TYR A 214 -11.18 -10.87 23.75
C TYR A 214 -11.67 -10.71 25.18
N ARG A 215 -10.82 -10.13 26.02
CA ARG A 215 -11.11 -9.73 27.41
C ARG A 215 -10.59 -8.31 27.62
N ASP A 216 -11.38 -7.49 28.33
CA ASP A 216 -10.89 -6.19 28.76
C ASP A 216 -9.91 -6.30 29.94
N ARG A 217 -9.36 -5.17 30.37
CA ARG A 217 -8.41 -5.12 31.51
C ARG A 217 -8.98 -5.61 32.83
N SER A 218 -10.31 -5.64 32.98
CA SER A 218 -11.01 -6.18 34.16
C SER A 218 -11.34 -7.67 34.05
N GLY A 219 -11.04 -8.30 32.89
CA GLY A 219 -11.36 -9.70 32.59
C GLY A 219 -12.76 -9.88 31.99
N GLY A 220 -13.50 -8.81 31.74
CA GLY A 220 -14.82 -8.85 31.11
C GLY A 220 -14.74 -9.35 29.66
N ALA A 221 -15.61 -10.32 29.31
CA ALA A 221 -15.69 -10.86 27.97
C ALA A 221 -16.62 -9.98 27.11
N TYR A 222 -16.19 -9.69 25.88
CA TYR A 222 -16.99 -8.98 24.89
C TYR A 222 -16.95 -9.73 23.57
N THR A 223 -18.07 -9.73 22.88
CA THR A 223 -18.22 -10.34 21.55
C THR A 223 -18.69 -9.30 20.56
N SER A 224 -18.27 -9.45 19.31
CA SER A 224 -18.77 -8.68 18.18
C SER A 224 -19.32 -9.67 17.15
N PRO A 225 -20.65 -9.84 17.05
CA PRO A 225 -21.25 -10.84 16.16
C PRO A 225 -20.77 -10.80 14.71
N PRO A 226 -20.49 -9.64 14.10
CA PRO A 226 -19.96 -9.62 12.73
C PRO A 226 -18.48 -10.00 12.63
N VAL A 227 -17.74 -10.03 13.75
CA VAL A 227 -16.28 -10.30 13.74
C VAL A 227 -15.95 -11.70 14.23
N GLU A 228 -16.66 -12.19 15.23
CA GLU A 228 -16.42 -13.50 15.83
C GLU A 228 -16.61 -14.62 14.80
N GLY A 229 -15.56 -15.37 14.51
CA GLY A 229 -15.55 -16.41 13.48
C GLY A 229 -15.59 -15.90 12.04
N ALA A 230 -15.50 -14.58 11.83
CA ALA A 230 -15.54 -14.00 10.49
C ALA A 230 -14.35 -14.47 9.62
N GLN A 231 -14.66 -14.77 8.36
CA GLN A 231 -13.68 -15.28 7.39
C GLN A 231 -13.07 -14.16 6.54
N PHE A 232 -12.39 -13.22 7.17
CA PHE A 232 -11.49 -12.28 6.49
C PHE A 232 -10.04 -12.57 6.85
N ASP A 233 -9.12 -12.31 5.90
CA ASP A 233 -7.70 -12.39 6.16
C ASP A 233 -7.21 -11.02 6.66
N LEU A 234 -6.46 -11.02 7.77
CA LEU A 234 -5.86 -9.81 8.33
C LEU A 234 -4.47 -9.60 7.76
N TRP A 235 -4.22 -8.43 7.19
CA TRP A 235 -2.96 -8.03 6.57
C TRP A 235 -2.37 -6.81 7.26
N LEU A 236 -1.05 -6.77 7.40
CA LEU A 236 -0.37 -5.55 7.83
C LEU A 236 0.42 -4.95 6.67
N LEU A 237 0.31 -3.63 6.52
CA LEU A 237 1.03 -2.89 5.48
C LEU A 237 2.20 -2.12 6.09
N ALA A 238 3.36 -2.19 5.46
CA ALA A 238 4.57 -1.55 5.95
C ALA A 238 5.36 -0.85 4.83
N SER A 239 5.90 0.33 5.16
CA SER A 239 6.76 1.13 4.28
C SER A 239 8.22 1.17 4.77
N SER A 240 8.55 0.44 5.85
CA SER A 240 9.90 0.34 6.40
C SER A 240 10.03 -0.91 7.26
N GLY A 241 11.26 -1.34 7.54
CA GLY A 241 11.57 -2.42 8.48
C GLY A 241 11.28 -2.10 9.96
N GLY A 242 10.38 -1.14 10.22
CA GLY A 242 9.96 -0.69 11.54
C GLY A 242 8.95 -1.61 12.23
N GLU A 243 8.12 -1.00 13.08
CA GLU A 243 7.19 -1.72 13.95
C GLU A 243 6.17 -2.57 13.18
N SER A 244 5.56 -2.04 12.11
CA SER A 244 4.53 -2.77 11.36
C SER A 244 5.04 -4.08 10.76
N ALA A 245 6.25 -4.09 10.20
CA ALA A 245 6.86 -5.29 9.64
C ALA A 245 7.17 -6.33 10.75
N ARG A 246 7.73 -5.86 11.89
CA ARG A 246 8.05 -6.74 13.02
C ARG A 246 6.80 -7.30 13.71
N VAL A 247 5.74 -6.49 13.85
CA VAL A 247 4.46 -6.95 14.41
C VAL A 247 3.82 -7.99 13.50
N ALA A 248 3.81 -7.77 12.18
CA ALA A 248 3.32 -8.76 11.22
C ALA A 248 4.05 -10.09 11.37
N GLY A 249 5.40 -10.06 11.36
CA GLY A 249 6.22 -11.26 11.54
C GLY A 249 5.99 -11.93 12.89
N GLY A 250 6.02 -11.17 13.98
CA GLY A 250 5.87 -11.71 15.34
C GLY A 250 4.50 -12.32 15.67
N LEU A 251 3.46 -11.95 14.90
CA LEU A 251 2.09 -12.51 15.00
C LEU A 251 1.81 -13.57 13.92
N GLY A 252 2.78 -13.86 13.05
CA GLY A 252 2.59 -14.78 11.94
C GLY A 252 1.51 -14.31 10.96
N LEU A 253 1.38 -12.98 10.76
CA LEU A 253 0.45 -12.38 9.81
C LEU A 253 1.12 -12.15 8.46
N PRO A 254 0.37 -12.13 7.35
CA PRO A 254 0.90 -11.75 6.05
C PRO A 254 1.24 -10.25 6.00
N LEU A 255 2.28 -9.91 5.23
CA LEU A 255 2.78 -8.56 5.05
C LEU A 255 2.55 -8.06 3.63
N ALA A 256 2.16 -6.77 3.48
CA ALA A 256 2.27 -6.05 2.23
C ALA A 256 3.33 -4.94 2.35
N ALA A 257 4.43 -5.10 1.61
CA ALA A 257 5.56 -4.17 1.60
C ALA A 257 5.42 -3.15 0.45
N ASN A 258 5.62 -1.87 0.76
CA ASN A 258 5.38 -0.77 -0.16
C ASN A 258 6.62 -0.43 -1.01
N PHE A 259 6.74 -0.99 -2.22
CA PHE A 259 7.74 -0.53 -3.19
C PHE A 259 7.27 0.70 -3.97
N HIS A 260 5.99 0.81 -4.30
CA HIS A 260 5.45 1.94 -5.08
C HIS A 260 5.50 3.31 -4.38
N VAL A 261 5.59 3.36 -3.03
CA VAL A 261 5.67 4.62 -2.25
C VAL A 261 7.03 4.78 -1.58
N SER A 262 7.61 3.70 -1.11
CA SER A 262 8.85 3.68 -0.32
C SER A 262 9.85 2.67 -0.89
N PRO A 263 10.28 2.85 -2.15
CA PRO A 263 11.16 1.89 -2.82
C PRO A 263 12.53 1.75 -2.15
N ALA A 264 13.01 2.80 -1.52
CA ALA A 264 14.30 2.80 -0.83
C ALA A 264 14.41 1.77 0.30
N THR A 265 13.29 1.42 0.93
CA THR A 265 13.23 0.61 2.17
C THR A 265 12.58 -0.75 1.99
N VAL A 266 12.16 -1.13 0.77
CA VAL A 266 11.40 -2.36 0.56
C VAL A 266 12.16 -3.62 0.98
N LEU A 267 13.46 -3.71 0.66
CA LEU A 267 14.28 -4.87 1.03
C LEU A 267 14.43 -5.00 2.54
N ASP A 268 14.67 -3.88 3.23
CA ASP A 268 14.78 -3.84 4.69
C ASP A 268 13.44 -4.18 5.35
N THR A 269 12.33 -3.78 4.73
CA THR A 269 10.98 -4.11 5.19
C THR A 269 10.72 -5.61 5.14
N VAL A 270 11.03 -6.24 4.02
CA VAL A 270 10.85 -7.68 3.83
C VAL A 270 11.80 -8.48 4.73
N ALA A 271 13.06 -8.04 4.85
CA ALA A 271 14.05 -8.68 5.72
C ALA A 271 13.61 -8.64 7.21
N ALA A 272 13.21 -7.46 7.69
CA ALA A 272 12.74 -7.29 9.08
C ALA A 272 11.50 -8.13 9.41
N TYR A 273 10.58 -8.28 8.44
CA TYR A 273 9.43 -9.16 8.59
C TYR A 273 9.84 -10.63 8.72
N ARG A 274 10.68 -11.13 7.80
CA ARG A 274 11.13 -12.53 7.80
C ARG A 274 11.95 -12.87 9.03
N GLU A 275 12.82 -11.98 9.48
CA GLU A 275 13.59 -12.14 10.71
C GLU A 275 12.69 -12.25 11.95
N ALA A 276 11.66 -11.40 12.01
CA ALA A 276 10.72 -11.39 13.12
C ALA A 276 9.68 -12.52 13.05
N PHE A 277 9.55 -13.22 11.92
CA PHE A 277 8.46 -14.17 11.70
C PHE A 277 8.47 -15.30 12.73
N ARG A 278 7.30 -15.56 13.27
CA ARG A 278 6.97 -16.71 14.11
C ARG A 278 5.66 -17.30 13.61
N PRO A 279 5.56 -18.62 13.45
CA PRO A 279 4.30 -19.28 13.11
C PRO A 279 3.17 -18.83 14.04
N GLY A 280 2.04 -18.46 13.45
CA GLY A 280 0.86 -17.91 14.13
C GLY A 280 -0.39 -18.09 13.29
N VAL A 281 -0.91 -17.04 12.70
CA VAL A 281 -2.00 -17.15 11.71
C VAL A 281 -1.53 -17.92 10.47
N LEU A 282 -0.30 -17.68 10.04
CA LEU A 282 0.37 -18.42 8.99
C LEU A 282 1.42 -19.37 9.55
N ALA A 283 1.62 -20.50 8.89
CA ALA A 283 2.71 -21.42 9.18
C ALA A 283 4.06 -20.92 8.64
N GLU A 284 4.05 -20.23 7.51
CA GLU A 284 5.22 -19.69 6.80
C GLU A 284 4.99 -18.22 6.42
N PRO A 285 6.05 -17.42 6.23
CA PRO A 285 5.93 -16.03 5.78
C PRO A 285 5.21 -15.93 4.45
N TYR A 286 4.36 -14.90 4.31
CA TYR A 286 3.73 -14.53 3.05
C TYR A 286 3.86 -13.04 2.82
N VAL A 287 4.48 -12.65 1.71
CA VAL A 287 4.82 -11.26 1.38
C VAL A 287 4.18 -10.84 0.06
N ILE A 288 3.36 -9.79 0.12
CA ILE A 288 2.98 -9.02 -1.06
C ILE A 288 3.97 -7.85 -1.22
N VAL A 289 4.44 -7.61 -2.44
CA VAL A 289 5.21 -6.39 -2.77
C VAL A 289 4.41 -5.55 -3.76
N SER A 290 4.22 -4.28 -3.44
CA SER A 290 3.49 -3.37 -4.33
C SER A 290 4.39 -2.72 -5.36
N ALA A 291 3.87 -2.44 -6.57
CA ALA A 291 4.58 -1.75 -7.64
C ALA A 291 3.68 -0.80 -8.41
N ASP A 292 4.22 0.36 -8.84
CA ASP A 292 3.56 1.25 -9.79
C ASP A 292 3.89 0.76 -11.22
N VAL A 293 2.87 0.39 -11.97
CA VAL A 293 3.03 -0.27 -13.28
C VAL A 293 2.16 0.41 -14.31
N LEU A 294 2.72 0.74 -15.46
CA LEU A 294 1.99 1.25 -16.62
C LEU A 294 2.42 0.51 -17.89
N VAL A 295 1.50 -0.24 -18.46
CA VAL A 295 1.76 -1.02 -19.66
C VAL A 295 0.96 -0.44 -20.82
N ALA A 296 1.62 -0.20 -21.95
CA ALA A 296 0.99 0.14 -23.22
C ALA A 296 1.47 -0.79 -24.34
N GLN A 297 0.89 -0.71 -25.52
CA GLN A 297 1.28 -1.57 -26.65
C GLN A 297 2.74 -1.37 -27.08
N THR A 298 3.25 -0.15 -26.89
CA THR A 298 4.63 0.21 -27.19
C THR A 298 5.24 1.02 -26.08
N LEU A 299 6.56 0.94 -25.91
CA LEU A 299 7.32 1.75 -24.95
C LEU A 299 7.10 3.25 -25.16
N GLU A 300 7.01 3.72 -26.41
CA GLU A 300 6.74 5.11 -26.73
C GLU A 300 5.38 5.57 -26.16
N ARG A 301 4.32 4.80 -26.41
CA ARG A 301 3.00 5.10 -25.86
C ARG A 301 2.99 5.08 -24.35
N ALA A 302 3.63 4.11 -23.73
CA ALA A 302 3.75 4.02 -22.29
C ALA A 302 4.42 5.26 -21.68
N ARG A 303 5.50 5.76 -22.29
CA ARG A 303 6.20 6.98 -21.85
C ARG A 303 5.31 8.21 -21.91
N VAL A 304 4.55 8.41 -22.99
CA VAL A 304 3.60 9.52 -23.10
C VAL A 304 2.55 9.46 -21.99
N LEU A 305 1.97 8.29 -21.74
CA LEU A 305 0.97 8.11 -20.69
C LEU A 305 1.55 8.29 -19.27
N ALA A 306 2.85 8.08 -19.10
CA ALA A 306 3.54 8.18 -17.83
C ALA A 306 3.95 9.61 -17.44
N GLU A 307 4.03 10.55 -18.38
CA GLU A 307 4.53 11.93 -18.14
C GLU A 307 3.86 12.64 -16.95
N PRO A 308 2.52 12.58 -16.76
CA PRO A 308 1.86 13.29 -15.67
C PRO A 308 2.22 12.81 -14.26
N PHE A 309 2.81 11.62 -14.15
CA PHE A 309 3.08 11.00 -12.86
C PHE A 309 4.01 11.83 -11.97
N ALA A 310 5.01 12.46 -12.55
CA ALA A 310 5.93 13.32 -11.81
C ALA A 310 5.23 14.54 -11.19
N ASP A 311 4.31 15.18 -11.92
CA ASP A 311 3.51 16.31 -11.39
C ASP A 311 2.63 15.85 -10.24
N TRP A 312 1.99 14.71 -10.40
CA TRP A 312 1.13 14.14 -9.36
C TRP A 312 1.92 13.79 -8.08
N VAL A 313 3.06 13.12 -8.21
CA VAL A 313 3.94 12.82 -7.06
C VAL A 313 4.46 14.08 -6.40
N LEU A 314 4.87 15.08 -7.19
CA LEU A 314 5.37 16.36 -6.68
C LEU A 314 4.31 17.09 -5.85
N SER A 315 3.04 17.06 -6.28
CA SER A 315 1.93 17.67 -5.54
C SER A 315 1.73 17.06 -4.16
N ILE A 316 1.92 15.75 -4.04
CA ILE A 316 1.86 15.04 -2.75
C ILE A 316 3.03 15.48 -1.85
N ARG A 317 4.24 15.57 -2.40
CA ARG A 317 5.44 15.84 -1.64
C ARG A 317 5.58 17.29 -1.19
N ARG A 318 5.07 18.24 -1.97
CA ARG A 318 4.99 19.65 -1.56
C ARG A 318 3.93 19.93 -0.49
N GLY A 319 2.97 19.04 -0.32
CA GLY A 319 2.00 19.12 0.77
C GLY A 319 0.94 20.23 0.66
N GLU A 320 1.07 21.18 -0.25
CA GLU A 320 0.18 22.36 -0.32
C GLU A 320 -1.30 22.00 -0.49
N ARG A 321 -1.59 21.05 -1.37
CA ARG A 321 -2.97 20.57 -1.65
C ARG A 321 -3.13 19.06 -1.51
N GLY A 322 -2.06 18.32 -1.26
CA GLY A 322 -1.99 16.88 -1.39
C GLY A 322 -2.06 16.43 -2.84
N ALA A 323 -2.46 15.19 -3.09
CA ALA A 323 -2.62 14.68 -4.45
C ALA A 323 -3.61 15.54 -5.25
N ILE A 324 -3.13 16.21 -6.30
CA ILE A 324 -3.97 16.94 -7.26
C ILE A 324 -4.76 15.96 -8.12
N ALA A 325 -5.82 16.44 -8.81
CA ALA A 325 -6.43 15.70 -9.90
C ALA A 325 -5.35 15.29 -10.91
N TYR A 326 -5.39 14.03 -11.38
CA TYR A 326 -4.32 13.47 -12.21
C TYR A 326 -4.29 14.17 -13.58
N PRO A 327 -3.20 14.85 -13.96
CA PRO A 327 -3.16 15.66 -15.17
C PRO A 327 -3.23 14.82 -16.44
N SER A 328 -3.67 15.45 -17.56
CA SER A 328 -3.54 14.84 -18.89
C SER A 328 -2.06 14.84 -19.36
N PRO A 329 -1.66 13.95 -20.25
CA PRO A 329 -0.32 13.97 -20.84
C PRO A 329 0.04 15.31 -21.49
N SER A 330 -0.94 15.98 -22.11
CA SER A 330 -0.73 17.29 -22.74
C SER A 330 -0.58 18.45 -21.76
N ALA A 331 -0.98 18.28 -20.52
CA ALA A 331 -0.83 19.28 -19.46
C ALA A 331 0.38 19.00 -18.55
N ALA A 332 1.06 17.88 -18.75
CA ALA A 332 2.20 17.48 -17.94
C ALA A 332 3.43 18.35 -18.21
N THR A 333 4.19 18.62 -17.16
CA THR A 333 5.51 19.24 -17.28
C THR A 333 6.51 18.20 -17.77
N ALA A 334 7.13 18.43 -18.95
CA ALA A 334 8.13 17.52 -19.50
C ALA A 334 9.28 17.31 -18.49
N TRP A 335 9.80 16.07 -18.42
CA TRP A 335 10.88 15.76 -17.48
C TRP A 335 12.11 16.65 -17.66
N THR A 336 12.46 16.97 -18.92
CA THR A 336 13.60 17.83 -19.28
C THR A 336 13.44 19.28 -18.83
N ASP A 337 12.20 19.77 -18.75
CA ASP A 337 11.88 21.16 -18.40
C ASP A 337 11.74 21.37 -16.90
N ARG A 338 11.78 20.28 -16.15
CA ARG A 338 11.61 20.29 -14.70
C ARG A 338 12.92 20.69 -14.00
N PRO A 339 12.87 21.62 -13.02
CA PRO A 339 14.03 21.97 -12.21
C PRO A 339 14.66 20.77 -11.50
N ASP A 340 16.00 20.78 -11.33
CA ASP A 340 16.72 19.68 -10.67
C ASP A 340 16.19 19.38 -9.26
N ALA A 341 15.85 20.42 -8.50
CA ALA A 341 15.29 20.27 -7.16
C ALA A 341 13.94 19.53 -7.17
N GLU A 342 13.08 19.75 -8.17
CA GLU A 342 11.82 19.03 -8.32
C GLU A 342 12.05 17.60 -8.78
N ARG A 343 12.98 17.38 -9.72
CA ARG A 343 13.37 16.02 -10.12
C ARG A 343 13.84 15.21 -8.95
N ALA A 344 14.72 15.77 -8.12
CA ALA A 344 15.23 15.10 -6.93
C ALA A 344 14.12 14.70 -5.93
N LEU A 345 13.06 15.51 -5.82
CA LEU A 345 11.93 15.20 -4.94
C LEU A 345 11.09 14.01 -5.41
N VAL A 346 11.09 13.66 -6.68
CA VAL A 346 10.18 12.65 -7.23
C VAL A 346 10.92 11.46 -7.88
N ALA A 347 12.23 11.56 -8.04
CA ALA A 347 13.06 10.60 -8.78
C ALA A 347 12.89 9.16 -8.25
N ASP A 348 12.86 8.99 -6.93
CA ASP A 348 12.70 7.67 -6.31
C ASP A 348 11.45 6.92 -6.81
N ARG A 349 10.32 7.63 -6.99
CA ARG A 349 9.09 7.04 -7.50
C ARG A 349 9.01 6.97 -9.02
N VAL A 350 9.55 7.97 -9.71
CA VAL A 350 9.57 8.00 -11.19
C VAL A 350 10.49 6.92 -11.73
N ASP A 351 11.69 6.77 -11.17
CA ASP A 351 12.70 5.83 -11.65
C ASP A 351 12.35 4.35 -11.33
N THR A 352 11.60 4.13 -10.25
CA THR A 352 11.14 2.78 -9.87
C THR A 352 9.82 2.37 -10.51
N ARG A 353 9.07 3.33 -11.08
CA ARG A 353 7.85 3.02 -11.81
C ARG A 353 8.16 2.11 -13.00
N ILE A 354 7.39 1.04 -13.14
CA ILE A 354 7.53 0.11 -14.26
C ILE A 354 6.69 0.62 -15.42
N VAL A 355 7.35 1.24 -16.40
CA VAL A 355 6.70 1.81 -17.60
C VAL A 355 7.27 1.11 -18.82
N GLY A 356 6.42 0.54 -19.67
CA GLY A 356 6.86 -0.14 -20.86
C GLY A 356 5.77 -0.84 -21.66
N ASP A 357 6.25 -1.63 -22.64
CA ASP A 357 5.44 -2.64 -23.30
C ASP A 357 5.25 -3.88 -22.41
N PRO A 358 4.41 -4.85 -22.80
CA PRO A 358 4.15 -6.03 -21.99
C PRO A 358 5.40 -6.84 -21.62
N ALA A 359 6.35 -6.98 -22.54
CA ALA A 359 7.58 -7.75 -22.30
C ALA A 359 8.47 -7.07 -21.27
N THR A 360 8.69 -5.77 -21.41
CA THR A 360 9.43 -4.95 -20.45
C THR A 360 8.82 -4.98 -19.07
N ALA A 361 7.47 -4.91 -18.98
CA ALA A 361 6.78 -4.94 -17.70
C ALA A 361 6.95 -6.29 -17.00
N VAL A 362 6.82 -7.39 -17.72
CA VAL A 362 7.03 -8.75 -17.19
C VAL A 362 8.44 -8.92 -16.65
N GLU A 363 9.47 -8.58 -17.43
CA GLU A 363 10.88 -8.70 -17.02
C GLU A 363 11.19 -7.94 -15.73
N ARG A 364 10.70 -6.70 -15.62
CA ARG A 364 10.92 -5.87 -14.43
C ARG A 364 10.17 -6.38 -13.21
N LEU A 365 8.95 -6.89 -13.39
CA LEU A 365 8.16 -7.50 -12.30
C LEU A 365 8.76 -8.82 -11.84
N GLU A 366 9.25 -9.67 -12.73
CA GLU A 366 9.99 -10.89 -12.39
C GLU A 366 11.28 -10.58 -11.62
N THR A 367 11.98 -9.52 -12.00
CA THR A 367 13.13 -9.03 -11.23
C THR A 367 12.72 -8.60 -9.82
N LEU A 368 11.62 -7.87 -9.67
CA LEU A 368 11.11 -7.46 -8.37
C LEU A 368 10.75 -8.69 -7.51
N VAL A 369 10.04 -9.67 -8.06
CA VAL A 369 9.72 -10.93 -7.37
C VAL A 369 10.98 -11.65 -6.93
N ARG A 370 11.93 -11.85 -7.82
CA ARG A 370 13.16 -12.59 -7.55
C ARG A 370 14.01 -11.94 -6.45
N VAL A 371 14.14 -10.62 -6.47
CA VAL A 371 14.98 -9.89 -5.51
C VAL A 371 14.33 -9.75 -4.14
N THR A 372 13.02 -9.54 -4.10
CA THR A 372 12.28 -9.42 -2.83
C THR A 372 11.83 -10.78 -2.27
N GLY A 373 11.76 -11.80 -3.12
CA GLY A 373 11.13 -13.07 -2.78
C GLY A 373 9.63 -12.92 -2.49
N ALA A 374 8.95 -12.02 -3.20
CA ALA A 374 7.51 -11.80 -3.03
C ALA A 374 6.71 -13.04 -3.43
N ASP A 375 5.68 -13.36 -2.64
CA ASP A 375 4.73 -14.43 -2.92
C ASP A 375 3.56 -13.95 -3.78
N GLU A 376 3.39 -12.62 -3.89
CA GLU A 376 2.35 -11.96 -4.67
C GLU A 376 2.76 -10.53 -5.00
N LEU A 377 2.33 -9.99 -6.13
CA LEU A 377 2.51 -8.60 -6.50
C LEU A 377 1.19 -7.82 -6.41
N LEU A 378 1.25 -6.62 -5.82
CA LEU A 378 0.14 -5.68 -5.71
C LEU A 378 0.41 -4.48 -6.63
N VAL A 379 -0.16 -4.47 -7.83
CA VAL A 379 0.12 -3.43 -8.82
C VAL A 379 -0.88 -2.28 -8.72
N THR A 380 -0.39 -1.06 -8.91
CA THR A 380 -1.21 0.14 -9.09
C THR A 380 -0.88 0.78 -10.42
N THR A 381 -1.87 1.41 -11.07
CA THR A 381 -1.72 2.06 -12.36
C THR A 381 -2.37 3.42 -12.32
N ALA A 382 -1.63 4.46 -12.68
CA ALA A 382 -2.12 5.83 -12.77
C ALA A 382 -2.05 6.34 -14.21
N THR A 383 -3.21 6.64 -14.80
CA THR A 383 -3.36 7.35 -16.08
C THR A 383 -4.49 8.36 -16.00
N HIS A 384 -4.46 9.36 -16.89
CA HIS A 384 -5.54 10.36 -16.98
C HIS A 384 -6.82 9.75 -17.58
N ASP A 385 -6.68 8.96 -18.66
CA ASP A 385 -7.81 8.32 -19.33
C ASP A 385 -8.09 6.94 -18.68
N PRO A 386 -9.29 6.71 -18.15
CA PRO A 386 -9.69 5.43 -17.58
C PRO A 386 -9.61 4.25 -18.55
N ALA A 387 -9.80 4.50 -19.84
CA ALA A 387 -9.67 3.47 -20.87
C ALA A 387 -8.21 2.96 -20.97
N GLU A 388 -7.23 3.86 -20.81
CA GLU A 388 -5.82 3.50 -20.78
C GLU A 388 -5.45 2.76 -19.48
N THR A 389 -6.05 3.13 -18.34
CA THR A 389 -5.90 2.37 -17.09
C THR A 389 -6.36 0.92 -17.28
N ARG A 390 -7.58 0.74 -17.78
CA ARG A 390 -8.13 -0.59 -18.08
C ARG A 390 -7.25 -1.35 -19.06
N ARG A 391 -6.83 -0.69 -20.14
CA ARG A 391 -5.98 -1.29 -21.17
C ARG A 391 -4.63 -1.74 -20.61
N SER A 392 -4.03 -0.97 -19.71
CA SER A 392 -2.79 -1.34 -19.02
C SER A 392 -2.95 -2.64 -18.24
N PHE A 393 -4.03 -2.79 -17.48
CA PHE A 393 -4.32 -4.03 -16.74
C PHE A 393 -4.61 -5.22 -17.69
N GLU A 394 -5.32 -5.02 -18.79
CA GLU A 394 -5.57 -6.07 -19.80
C GLU A 394 -4.25 -6.59 -20.41
N LEU A 395 -3.36 -5.67 -20.82
CA LEU A 395 -2.08 -6.01 -21.40
C LEU A 395 -1.19 -6.75 -20.39
N LEU A 396 -1.17 -6.29 -19.15
CA LEU A 396 -0.41 -6.92 -18.10
C LEU A 396 -0.95 -8.31 -17.76
N ALA A 397 -2.25 -8.46 -17.58
CA ALA A 397 -2.89 -9.75 -17.29
C ALA A 397 -2.56 -10.79 -18.37
N HIS A 398 -2.69 -10.40 -19.64
CA HIS A 398 -2.39 -11.29 -20.77
C HIS A 398 -0.92 -11.69 -20.80
N ALA A 399 0.00 -10.74 -20.62
CA ALA A 399 1.44 -11.01 -20.67
C ALA A 399 1.92 -11.81 -19.46
N TRP A 400 1.34 -11.59 -18.28
CA TRP A 400 1.63 -12.32 -17.06
C TRP A 400 0.99 -13.71 -17.04
N GLY A 401 -0.13 -13.89 -17.75
CA GLY A 401 -0.87 -15.15 -17.84
C GLY A 401 -1.92 -15.35 -16.75
N THR A 402 -2.38 -14.28 -16.08
CA THR A 402 -3.44 -14.38 -15.04
C THR A 402 -4.77 -14.84 -15.60
N ASP A 403 -5.09 -14.48 -16.84
CA ASP A 403 -6.29 -14.86 -17.56
C ASP A 403 -6.37 -16.36 -17.89
N ARG A 404 -5.26 -17.10 -17.76
CA ARG A 404 -5.14 -18.54 -18.02
C ARG A 404 -5.07 -19.38 -16.75
N ALA A 405 -4.96 -18.77 -15.58
CA ALA A 405 -4.79 -19.47 -14.32
C ALA A 405 -6.10 -20.13 -13.86
N PRO A 406 -6.06 -21.34 -13.26
CA PRO A 406 -7.22 -21.94 -12.63
C PRO A 406 -7.64 -21.06 -11.44
N THR A 407 -8.88 -20.64 -11.44
CA THR A 407 -9.50 -19.73 -10.48
C THR A 407 -9.85 -20.41 -9.15
N SER A 408 -8.90 -21.03 -8.50
CA SER A 408 -9.11 -21.43 -7.11
C SER A 408 -9.02 -20.21 -6.21
N PRO A 409 -10.03 -19.94 -5.36
CA PRO A 409 -9.91 -18.91 -4.33
C PRO A 409 -8.87 -19.35 -3.32
N GLY A 410 -7.60 -19.01 -3.58
CA GLY A 410 -6.52 -19.32 -2.66
C GLY A 410 -6.65 -18.42 -1.44
N ARG A 411 -7.14 -18.96 -0.32
CA ARG A 411 -6.85 -18.43 1.00
C ARG A 411 -5.34 -18.52 1.23
N VAL A 412 -4.78 -17.51 1.86
CA VAL A 412 -3.50 -17.70 2.56
C VAL A 412 -3.77 -18.81 3.57
N ALA A 413 -3.07 -19.95 3.46
CA ALA A 413 -3.37 -21.12 4.28
C ALA A 413 -3.23 -20.74 5.76
N SER A 414 -4.34 -20.57 6.45
CA SER A 414 -4.36 -20.40 7.89
C SER A 414 -4.11 -21.75 8.54
N ALA A 415 -3.13 -21.84 9.40
CA ALA A 415 -3.04 -22.94 10.34
C ALA A 415 -4.21 -22.82 11.33
N VAL A 416 -5.16 -23.78 11.28
CA VAL A 416 -6.26 -23.92 12.24
C VAL A 416 -5.73 -24.45 13.54
#